data_b3fc56015517b5c4fce386e7e6bfd320
#
_entry.id   b3fc56015517b5c4fce386e7e6bfd320
#
_cell.length_a   1.000
_cell.length_b   1.000
_cell.length_c   1.000
_cell.angle_alpha   90.00
_cell.angle_beta   90.00
_cell.angle_gamma   90.00
#
_symmetry.space_group_name_H-M   'P 1'
#
loop_
_entity.id
_entity.type
_entity.pdbx_description
1 polymer ?
#
loop_
_entity_poly.entity_id
_entity_poly.type
_entity_poly.pdbx_seq_one_letter_code
_entity_poly.pdbx_strand_id
1 'polypeptide(L)'
;NLPYLNEQLDAEAFFSLQSFLDGEGNKPDAGDILKSPDGYLEQASEVQRMLMDSISENLRVKIKGVAGSGKSHMVVWEALRLSRLGKSVAIACYNDLLAYELKKSVEKALAEDGKLVKKKFLSERGVGYGRVDVLVYSEWCEKYVKAAKLQIKKNGDKSLYYDKELPLAFVRAEKILRKDKKHREGFFYDALIIDEGQDFTSEWVDSLISLLQNEEKGIVRFFYDPAQRLYGRRNGIDNPQVLSMPVMVLARGLRNTKKILEWVYKKTRFSLPCYSNMIQGPNVRELSYKDSVELERKLINYYEELVAKYKLLPSDILVVSLRSRKNSALKNLNDDRFVWNDVGRKCLVRDKVNIVSGHRIKGLDAMAVILVDAEEPESISDRTDWKRRLLVGATRAKKILCVFSKA
;
A
#
# COMPACT_ATOMS: atom_id res chain seq x y z
N ASN A 1 -27.26 28.46 -10.93
CA ASN A 1 -27.89 27.14 -10.98
C ASN A 1 -27.16 26.29 -12.01
N LEU A 2 -26.05 25.68 -11.66
CA LEU A 2 -25.45 24.60 -12.43
C LEU A 2 -25.99 23.29 -11.87
N PRO A 3 -26.53 22.39 -12.71
CA PRO A 3 -27.03 21.11 -12.24
C PRO A 3 -25.84 20.22 -11.80
N TYR A 4 -26.02 19.54 -10.69
CA TYR A 4 -25.17 18.44 -10.23
C TYR A 4 -25.05 17.41 -11.37
N LEU A 5 -23.85 17.27 -11.94
CA LEU A 5 -23.52 16.16 -12.82
C LEU A 5 -23.43 14.90 -11.96
N ASN A 6 -24.28 13.94 -12.27
CA ASN A 6 -24.40 12.66 -11.59
C ASN A 6 -23.08 11.89 -11.63
N GLU A 7 -22.66 11.36 -10.48
CA GLU A 7 -21.48 10.46 -10.35
C GLU A 7 -21.52 9.21 -11.27
N GLN A 8 -22.69 8.87 -11.83
CA GLN A 8 -22.85 7.77 -12.79
C GLN A 8 -22.38 8.12 -14.22
N LEU A 9 -22.52 9.37 -14.66
CA LEU A 9 -22.10 9.79 -16.01
C LEU A 9 -20.58 9.73 -16.20
N ASP A 10 -19.79 10.02 -15.17
CA ASP A 10 -18.33 9.93 -15.22
C ASP A 10 -17.82 8.49 -15.33
N ALA A 11 -18.54 7.55 -14.74
CA ALA A 11 -18.21 6.13 -14.85
C ALA A 11 -18.50 5.57 -16.25
N GLU A 12 -19.62 5.92 -16.87
CA GLU A 12 -19.99 5.44 -18.21
C GLU A 12 -19.15 6.08 -19.32
N ALA A 13 -18.84 7.36 -19.22
CA ALA A 13 -17.92 8.04 -20.13
C ALA A 13 -16.50 7.45 -20.03
N PHE A 14 -16.06 7.14 -18.82
CA PHE A 14 -14.80 6.45 -18.59
C PHE A 14 -14.80 5.03 -19.18
N PHE A 15 -15.88 4.27 -19.06
CA PHE A 15 -16.02 2.92 -19.63
C PHE A 15 -16.04 2.95 -21.17
N SER A 16 -16.66 3.96 -21.80
CA SER A 16 -16.71 4.08 -23.26
C SER A 16 -15.34 4.47 -23.85
N LEU A 17 -14.58 5.35 -23.19
CA LEU A 17 -13.22 5.70 -23.60
C LEU A 17 -12.29 4.50 -23.53
N GLN A 18 -12.47 3.65 -22.53
CA GLN A 18 -11.65 2.50 -22.25
C GLN A 18 -11.95 1.30 -23.14
N SER A 19 -13.21 1.11 -23.58
CA SER A 19 -13.58 0.11 -24.59
C SER A 19 -13.02 0.44 -25.96
N PHE A 20 -12.79 1.72 -26.25
CA PHE A 20 -12.14 2.18 -27.48
C PHE A 20 -10.63 1.93 -27.52
N LEU A 21 -9.98 1.92 -26.34
CA LEU A 21 -8.54 1.65 -26.20
C LEU A 21 -8.21 0.15 -26.08
N ASP A 22 -9.17 -0.69 -25.73
CA ASP A 22 -9.03 -2.15 -25.57
C ASP A 22 -9.34 -2.89 -26.90
N GLY A 23 -8.72 -2.51 -28.02
CA GLY A 23 -8.86 -3.23 -29.31
C GLY A 23 -8.70 -4.74 -29.12
N GLU A 24 -9.60 -5.53 -29.74
CA GLU A 24 -9.68 -7.01 -29.66
C GLU A 24 -8.34 -7.67 -30.04
N GLY A 25 -7.58 -8.12 -29.04
CA GLY A 25 -6.32 -8.83 -29.20
C GLY A 25 -6.35 -10.21 -28.54
N ASN A 26 -5.79 -11.22 -29.19
CA ASN A 26 -5.73 -12.64 -28.83
C ASN A 26 -5.41 -12.93 -27.36
N LYS A 27 -6.11 -13.90 -26.76
CA LYS A 27 -5.89 -14.38 -25.38
C LYS A 27 -4.54 -15.12 -25.28
N PRO A 28 -3.62 -14.67 -24.41
CA PRO A 28 -2.34 -15.36 -24.21
C PRO A 28 -2.50 -16.66 -23.39
N ASP A 29 -1.66 -17.66 -23.65
CA ASP A 29 -1.61 -18.95 -22.96
C ASP A 29 -1.07 -18.79 -21.51
N ALA A 30 -1.39 -19.76 -20.62
CA ALA A 30 -1.02 -19.74 -19.21
C ALA A 30 0.49 -19.62 -18.93
N GLY A 31 1.34 -20.10 -19.85
CA GLY A 31 2.78 -19.95 -19.79
C GLY A 31 3.28 -18.53 -20.12
N ASP A 32 2.56 -17.83 -20.97
CA ASP A 32 2.88 -16.45 -21.37
C ASP A 32 2.44 -15.41 -20.31
N ILE A 33 1.42 -15.76 -19.52
CA ILE A 33 0.90 -14.94 -18.41
C ILE A 33 1.98 -14.71 -17.33
N LEU A 34 2.87 -15.66 -17.12
CA LEU A 34 3.99 -15.53 -16.17
C LEU A 34 5.18 -14.77 -16.78
N LYS A 35 5.31 -14.75 -18.10
CA LYS A 35 6.45 -14.15 -18.84
C LYS A 35 6.19 -12.73 -19.35
N SER A 36 4.93 -12.28 -19.43
CA SER A 36 4.56 -10.97 -19.96
C SER A 36 4.01 -10.04 -18.86
N PRO A 37 4.89 -9.42 -18.05
CA PRO A 37 4.44 -8.48 -17.02
C PRO A 37 4.22 -7.06 -17.54
N ASP A 38 4.84 -6.66 -18.63
CA ASP A 38 5.16 -5.24 -18.84
C ASP A 38 4.11 -4.47 -19.66
N GLY A 39 3.59 -5.01 -20.74
CA GLY A 39 2.70 -4.26 -21.63
C GLY A 39 1.33 -3.88 -21.01
N TYR A 40 0.69 -4.79 -20.26
CA TYR A 40 -0.60 -4.49 -19.61
C TYR A 40 -0.44 -3.55 -18.41
N LEU A 41 0.66 -3.70 -17.67
CA LEU A 41 1.01 -2.80 -16.55
C LEU A 41 1.45 -1.43 -17.05
N GLU A 42 2.07 -1.34 -18.22
CA GLU A 42 2.44 -0.06 -18.86
C GLU A 42 1.21 0.71 -19.32
N GLN A 43 0.26 0.07 -20.01
CA GLN A 43 -1.00 0.70 -20.42
C GLN A 43 -1.84 1.14 -19.23
N ALA A 44 -1.92 0.30 -18.21
CA ALA A 44 -2.62 0.64 -16.97
C ALA A 44 -1.95 1.81 -16.23
N SER A 45 -0.63 1.89 -16.27
CA SER A 45 0.14 3.01 -15.72
C SER A 45 -0.11 4.32 -16.47
N GLU A 46 -0.33 4.25 -17.78
CA GLU A 46 -0.62 5.43 -18.60
C GLU A 46 -2.00 6.01 -18.29
N VAL A 47 -3.04 5.17 -18.18
CA VAL A 47 -4.37 5.61 -17.73
C VAL A 47 -4.32 6.22 -16.33
N GLN A 48 -3.55 5.63 -15.41
CA GLN A 48 -3.36 6.19 -14.07
C GLN A 48 -2.65 7.56 -14.10
N ARG A 49 -1.69 7.75 -15.01
CA ARG A 49 -1.03 9.05 -15.22
C ARG A 49 -2.04 10.09 -15.69
N MET A 50 -2.81 9.77 -16.73
CA MET A 50 -3.86 10.68 -17.23
C MET A 50 -4.86 11.07 -16.13
N LEU A 51 -5.26 10.13 -15.28
CA LEU A 51 -6.13 10.41 -14.12
C LEU A 51 -5.46 11.35 -13.12
N MET A 52 -4.17 11.16 -12.81
CA MET A 52 -3.44 12.07 -11.92
C MET A 52 -3.25 13.45 -12.53
N ASP A 53 -3.02 13.53 -13.83
CA ASP A 53 -2.88 14.81 -14.53
C ASP A 53 -4.22 15.57 -14.52
N SER A 54 -5.36 14.89 -14.65
CA SER A 54 -6.69 15.50 -14.58
C SER A 54 -7.01 16.15 -13.22
N ILE A 55 -6.39 15.67 -12.15
CA ILE A 55 -6.57 16.23 -10.79
C ILE A 55 -5.39 17.12 -10.37
N SER A 56 -4.45 17.39 -11.25
CA SER A 56 -3.22 18.13 -10.92
C SER A 56 -3.46 19.55 -10.43
N GLU A 57 -4.51 20.20 -10.89
CA GLU A 57 -4.92 21.55 -10.48
C GLU A 57 -5.64 21.57 -9.11
N ASN A 58 -6.19 20.42 -8.69
CA ASN A 58 -6.84 20.32 -7.39
C ASN A 58 -5.79 20.24 -6.27
N LEU A 59 -5.81 21.18 -5.35
CA LEU A 59 -4.88 21.20 -4.22
C LEU A 59 -5.08 19.97 -3.33
N ARG A 60 -6.32 19.55 -3.09
CA ARG A 60 -6.65 18.46 -2.19
C ARG A 60 -7.55 17.45 -2.84
N VAL A 61 -7.13 16.19 -2.89
CA VAL A 61 -7.89 15.08 -3.49
C VAL A 61 -7.72 13.83 -2.65
N LYS A 62 -8.82 13.13 -2.39
CA LYS A 62 -8.78 11.77 -1.86
C LYS A 62 -8.93 10.75 -2.99
N ILE A 63 -8.06 9.77 -2.99
CA ILE A 63 -7.96 8.75 -4.03
C ILE A 63 -8.42 7.41 -3.45
N LYS A 64 -9.63 7.00 -3.79
CA LYS A 64 -10.19 5.71 -3.42
C LYS A 64 -9.73 4.65 -4.40
N GLY A 65 -9.06 3.62 -3.93
CA GLY A 65 -8.64 2.52 -4.81
C GLY A 65 -8.79 1.18 -4.12
N VAL A 66 -9.32 0.19 -4.84
CA VAL A 66 -9.40 -1.18 -4.35
C VAL A 66 -8.01 -1.81 -4.21
N ALA A 67 -7.96 -2.98 -3.56
CA ALA A 67 -6.73 -3.78 -3.50
C ALA A 67 -6.17 -4.00 -4.92
N GLY A 68 -4.87 -3.77 -5.09
CA GLY A 68 -4.20 -3.95 -6.38
C GLY A 68 -4.47 -2.90 -7.45
N SER A 69 -5.18 -1.81 -7.16
CA SER A 69 -5.43 -0.72 -8.11
C SER A 69 -4.21 0.16 -8.44
N GLY A 70 -3.03 -0.13 -7.88
CA GLY A 70 -1.81 0.62 -8.15
C GLY A 70 -1.64 1.90 -7.32
N LYS A 71 -2.37 2.09 -6.21
CA LYS A 71 -2.26 3.27 -5.33
C LYS A 71 -0.81 3.64 -5.00
N SER A 72 -0.02 2.69 -4.53
CA SER A 72 1.38 2.95 -4.14
C SER A 72 2.27 3.36 -5.32
N HIS A 73 2.01 2.85 -6.55
CA HIS A 73 2.64 3.34 -7.77
C HIS A 73 2.29 4.81 -8.05
N MET A 74 1.02 5.17 -7.87
CA MET A 74 0.58 6.56 -8.03
C MET A 74 1.17 7.49 -6.97
N VAL A 75 1.38 7.01 -5.73
CA VAL A 75 2.12 7.75 -4.69
C VAL A 75 3.53 8.10 -5.16
N VAL A 76 4.28 7.13 -5.67
CA VAL A 76 5.65 7.34 -6.19
C VAL A 76 5.63 8.32 -7.35
N TRP A 77 4.71 8.15 -8.26
CA TRP A 77 4.62 8.98 -9.46
C TRP A 77 4.24 10.43 -9.14
N GLU A 78 3.25 10.63 -8.26
CA GLU A 78 2.87 11.98 -7.80
C GLU A 78 4.01 12.67 -7.04
N ALA A 79 4.72 11.94 -6.21
CA ALA A 79 5.89 12.46 -5.51
C ALA A 79 6.98 12.91 -6.50
N LEU A 80 7.26 12.11 -7.54
CA LEU A 80 8.20 12.47 -8.59
C LEU A 80 7.73 13.70 -9.37
N ARG A 81 6.45 13.77 -9.77
CA ARG A 81 5.87 14.90 -10.48
C ARG A 81 6.00 16.21 -9.68
N LEU A 82 5.64 16.18 -8.41
CA LEU A 82 5.74 17.35 -7.53
C LEU A 82 7.19 17.76 -7.27
N SER A 83 8.08 16.79 -7.08
CA SER A 83 9.51 17.04 -6.91
C SER A 83 10.13 17.70 -8.16
N ARG A 84 9.74 17.29 -9.38
CA ARG A 84 10.14 17.95 -10.64
C ARG A 84 9.72 19.42 -10.72
N LEU A 85 8.61 19.76 -10.07
CA LEU A 85 8.13 21.14 -9.95
C LEU A 85 8.83 21.93 -8.83
N GLY A 86 9.91 21.36 -8.24
CA GLY A 86 10.65 21.97 -7.15
C GLY A 86 9.95 21.93 -5.80
N LYS A 87 8.81 21.22 -5.68
CA LYS A 87 8.02 21.17 -4.45
C LYS A 87 8.59 20.14 -3.46
N SER A 88 8.65 20.54 -2.20
CA SER A 88 8.97 19.63 -1.10
C SER A 88 7.76 18.76 -0.75
N VAL A 89 7.97 17.43 -0.65
CA VAL A 89 6.91 16.43 -0.48
C VAL A 89 7.15 15.61 0.78
N ALA A 90 6.15 15.54 1.67
CA ALA A 90 6.08 14.60 2.77
C ALA A 90 5.20 13.41 2.38
N ILE A 91 5.70 12.18 2.53
CA ILE A 91 4.91 10.95 2.36
C ILE A 91 4.78 10.28 3.71
N ALA A 92 3.54 10.10 4.17
CA ALA A 92 3.22 9.42 5.42
C ALA A 92 2.63 8.03 5.15
N CYS A 93 3.23 7.02 5.77
CA CYS A 93 2.79 5.63 5.71
C CYS A 93 2.42 5.13 7.11
N TYR A 94 1.62 4.06 7.16
CA TYR A 94 1.23 3.46 8.43
C TYR A 94 2.27 2.48 8.97
N ASN A 95 2.91 1.65 8.12
CA ASN A 95 3.84 0.61 8.57
C ASN A 95 5.24 0.71 7.94
N ASP A 96 6.22 0.18 8.68
CA ASP A 96 7.65 0.25 8.34
C ASP A 96 7.99 -0.40 6.99
N LEU A 97 7.39 -1.55 6.68
CA LEU A 97 7.68 -2.27 5.43
C LEU A 97 7.18 -1.48 4.22
N LEU A 98 5.97 -0.92 4.29
CA LEU A 98 5.43 -0.07 3.24
C LEU A 98 6.30 1.19 3.06
N ALA A 99 6.67 1.86 4.15
CA ALA A 99 7.52 3.05 4.10
C ALA A 99 8.88 2.74 3.48
N TYR A 100 9.50 1.61 3.83
CA TYR A 100 10.76 1.18 3.24
C TYR A 100 10.66 0.93 1.73
N GLU A 101 9.65 0.19 1.28
CA GLU A 101 9.45 -0.10 -0.15
C GLU A 101 9.09 1.15 -0.95
N LEU A 102 8.26 2.03 -0.40
CA LEU A 102 7.95 3.32 -1.03
C LEU A 102 9.18 4.22 -1.12
N LYS A 103 9.96 4.33 -0.05
CA LYS A 103 11.20 5.11 -0.03
C LYS A 103 12.17 4.64 -1.11
N LYS A 104 12.40 3.34 -1.19
CA LYS A 104 13.27 2.73 -2.21
C LYS A 104 12.75 2.99 -3.62
N SER A 105 11.43 2.89 -3.84
CA SER A 105 10.80 3.14 -5.14
C SER A 105 10.90 4.60 -5.55
N VAL A 106 10.72 5.54 -4.61
CA VAL A 106 10.89 6.98 -4.83
C VAL A 106 12.35 7.31 -5.14
N GLU A 107 13.30 6.80 -4.35
CA GLU A 107 14.74 7.01 -4.59
C GLU A 107 15.17 6.49 -5.96
N LYS A 108 14.69 5.31 -6.35
CA LYS A 108 14.94 4.73 -7.68
C LYS A 108 14.37 5.61 -8.79
N ALA A 109 13.11 6.03 -8.66
CA ALA A 109 12.44 6.88 -9.65
C ALA A 109 13.14 8.23 -9.82
N LEU A 110 13.53 8.87 -8.72
CA LEU A 110 14.29 10.13 -8.75
C LEU A 110 15.68 9.96 -9.39
N ALA A 111 16.36 8.85 -9.08
CA ALA A 111 17.68 8.56 -9.66
C ALA A 111 17.61 8.28 -11.16
N GLU A 112 16.63 7.54 -11.63
CA GLU A 112 16.40 7.25 -13.06
C GLU A 112 16.03 8.51 -13.81
N ASP A 113 15.12 9.32 -13.25
CA ASP A 113 14.71 10.59 -13.83
C ASP A 113 15.86 11.60 -13.88
N GLY A 114 16.64 11.73 -12.82
CA GLY A 114 17.83 12.60 -12.80
C GLY A 114 18.87 12.24 -13.86
N LYS A 115 19.00 10.94 -14.24
CA LYS A 115 19.86 10.50 -15.35
C LYS A 115 19.30 10.93 -16.71
N LEU A 116 17.99 10.84 -16.89
CA LEU A 116 17.31 11.27 -18.12
C LEU A 116 17.40 12.78 -18.32
N VAL A 117 17.19 13.55 -17.25
CA VAL A 117 17.29 15.01 -17.26
C VAL A 117 18.72 15.44 -17.56
N LYS A 118 19.73 14.85 -16.92
CA LYS A 118 21.15 15.14 -17.22
C LYS A 118 21.53 14.85 -18.67
N LYS A 119 20.96 13.80 -19.28
CA LYS A 119 21.18 13.51 -20.72
C LYS A 119 20.52 14.53 -21.66
N LYS A 120 19.36 15.07 -21.27
CA LYS A 120 18.54 15.94 -22.14
C LYS A 120 18.82 17.42 -21.98
N PHE A 121 19.35 17.86 -20.84
CA PHE A 121 19.52 19.28 -20.45
C PHE A 121 20.93 19.65 -19.99
N LEU A 122 21.95 19.15 -20.70
CA LEU A 122 23.33 19.64 -20.49
C LEU A 122 23.53 21.11 -20.90
N SER A 123 22.49 21.83 -21.31
CA SER A 123 22.60 23.20 -21.79
C SER A 123 21.75 24.27 -21.11
N GLU A 124 20.69 23.96 -20.33
CA GLU A 124 19.87 25.04 -19.76
C GLU A 124 19.33 24.74 -18.38
N ARG A 125 19.76 25.56 -17.41
CA ARG A 125 19.26 25.82 -16.05
C ARG A 125 18.94 24.57 -15.22
N GLY A 126 19.76 24.32 -14.21
CA GLY A 126 19.55 23.28 -13.20
C GLY A 126 18.14 23.34 -12.61
N VAL A 127 17.27 22.44 -13.06
CA VAL A 127 15.99 22.17 -12.40
C VAL A 127 16.32 21.43 -11.12
N GLY A 128 16.30 22.13 -10.00
CA GLY A 128 16.47 21.53 -8.68
C GLY A 128 15.21 20.72 -8.34
N TYR A 129 15.37 19.42 -8.15
CA TYR A 129 14.30 18.60 -7.59
C TYR A 129 13.96 19.05 -6.17
N GLY A 130 12.65 19.15 -5.87
CA GLY A 130 12.18 19.34 -4.50
C GLY A 130 12.47 18.11 -3.64
N ARG A 131 12.64 18.32 -2.34
CA ARG A 131 12.87 17.27 -1.36
C ARG A 131 11.68 16.32 -1.26
N VAL A 132 11.93 15.01 -1.16
CA VAL A 132 10.91 13.98 -0.87
C VAL A 132 11.32 13.19 0.35
N ASP A 133 10.52 13.22 1.41
CA ASP A 133 10.73 12.43 2.63
C ASP A 133 9.60 11.38 2.77
N VAL A 134 9.97 10.12 3.01
CA VAL A 134 9.04 9.00 3.23
C VAL A 134 9.28 8.44 4.62
N LEU A 135 8.30 8.53 5.50
CA LEU A 135 8.40 8.07 6.90
C LEU A 135 7.06 7.47 7.35
N VAL A 136 7.11 6.60 8.35
CA VAL A 136 5.91 6.21 9.09
C VAL A 136 5.49 7.33 10.04
N TYR A 137 4.23 7.33 10.48
CA TYR A 137 3.69 8.38 11.34
C TYR A 137 4.52 8.59 12.62
N SER A 138 4.94 7.53 13.29
CA SER A 138 5.77 7.62 14.49
C SER A 138 7.13 8.25 14.22
N GLU A 139 7.77 7.96 13.08
CA GLU A 139 9.04 8.58 12.70
C GLU A 139 8.85 10.07 12.38
N TRP A 140 7.72 10.48 11.78
CA TRP A 140 7.36 11.89 11.64
C TRP A 140 7.30 12.59 13.01
N CYS A 141 6.60 12.00 13.97
CA CYS A 141 6.49 12.51 15.31
C CYS A 141 7.86 12.64 15.99
N GLU A 142 8.66 11.57 15.97
CA GLU A 142 10.00 11.54 16.58
C GLU A 142 10.96 12.58 15.96
N LYS A 143 10.93 12.74 14.63
CA LYS A 143 11.73 13.75 13.91
C LYS A 143 11.46 15.16 14.42
N TYR A 144 10.19 15.53 14.61
CA TYR A 144 9.80 16.86 15.06
C TYR A 144 10.07 17.07 16.55
N VAL A 145 9.72 16.09 17.39
CA VAL A 145 9.96 16.12 18.83
C VAL A 145 11.45 16.30 19.13
N LYS A 146 12.30 15.55 18.42
CA LYS A 146 13.76 15.66 18.52
C LYS A 146 14.27 17.05 18.10
N ALA A 147 13.77 17.58 16.97
CA ALA A 147 14.16 18.90 16.47
C ALA A 147 13.74 20.02 17.42
N ALA A 148 12.55 19.93 18.00
CA ALA A 148 12.05 20.87 19.01
C ALA A 148 12.68 20.68 20.40
N LYS A 149 13.58 19.71 20.56
CA LYS A 149 14.24 19.35 21.84
C LYS A 149 13.27 19.05 22.99
N LEU A 150 12.08 18.52 22.65
CA LEU A 150 11.09 18.13 23.64
C LEU A 150 11.44 16.76 24.24
N GLN A 151 11.26 16.66 25.56
CA GLN A 151 11.39 15.40 26.29
C GLN A 151 10.02 14.78 26.49
N ILE A 152 9.85 13.49 26.15
CA ILE A 152 8.66 12.70 26.44
C ILE A 152 9.02 11.70 27.52
N LYS A 153 8.28 11.70 28.62
CA LYS A 153 8.40 10.68 29.68
C LYS A 153 7.89 9.35 29.12
N LYS A 154 8.73 8.35 29.03
CA LYS A 154 8.32 6.99 28.65
C LYS A 154 7.78 6.29 29.91
N ASN A 155 6.46 6.22 30.04
CA ASN A 155 5.78 5.61 31.21
C ASN A 155 5.72 4.06 31.17
N GLY A 156 6.55 3.39 30.38
CA GLY A 156 6.59 1.93 30.30
C GLY A 156 5.52 1.28 29.41
N ASP A 157 4.38 1.89 29.22
CA ASP A 157 3.34 1.43 28.30
C ASP A 157 3.60 1.92 26.87
N LYS A 158 4.04 0.99 26.01
CA LYS A 158 4.31 1.29 24.61
C LYS A 158 3.07 1.75 23.84
N SER A 159 1.89 1.19 24.13
CA SER A 159 0.66 1.56 23.43
C SER A 159 0.26 2.99 23.75
N LEU A 160 0.28 3.37 25.02
CA LEU A 160 0.00 4.72 25.48
C LEU A 160 1.00 5.73 24.87
N TYR A 161 2.27 5.36 24.79
CA TYR A 161 3.30 6.19 24.22
C TYR A 161 3.02 6.50 22.74
N TYR A 162 2.83 5.47 21.90
CA TYR A 162 2.65 5.65 20.45
C TYR A 162 1.26 6.18 20.08
N ASP A 163 0.21 5.82 20.82
CA ASP A 163 -1.16 6.20 20.48
C ASP A 163 -1.56 7.57 21.04
N LYS A 164 -0.88 8.08 22.09
CA LYS A 164 -1.28 9.31 22.77
C LYS A 164 -0.13 10.30 23.02
N GLU A 165 0.93 9.87 23.71
CA GLU A 165 1.95 10.80 24.22
C GLU A 165 2.80 11.38 23.08
N LEU A 166 3.25 10.54 22.16
CA LEU A 166 4.05 10.93 21.01
C LEU A 166 3.28 11.84 20.03
N PRO A 167 2.02 11.55 19.64
CA PRO A 167 1.20 12.49 18.85
C PRO A 167 0.98 13.84 19.50
N LEU A 168 0.71 13.88 20.79
CA LEU A 168 0.56 15.16 21.52
C LEU A 168 1.87 15.97 21.56
N ALA A 169 3.00 15.29 21.74
CA ALA A 169 4.31 15.94 21.71
C ALA A 169 4.65 16.45 20.30
N PHE A 170 4.24 15.71 19.25
CA PHE A 170 4.41 16.14 17.87
C PHE A 170 3.67 17.45 17.57
N VAL A 171 2.41 17.60 17.98
CA VAL A 171 1.65 18.85 17.82
C VAL A 171 2.32 20.02 18.53
N ARG A 172 2.91 19.79 19.71
CA ARG A 172 3.68 20.82 20.43
C ARG A 172 4.98 21.18 19.69
N ALA A 173 5.69 20.17 19.21
CA ALA A 173 6.94 20.33 18.47
C ALA A 173 6.72 21.11 17.17
N GLU A 174 5.66 20.80 16.43
CA GLU A 174 5.28 21.51 15.20
C GLU A 174 5.10 23.00 15.47
N LYS A 175 4.33 23.39 16.50
CA LYS A 175 4.10 24.80 16.88
C LYS A 175 5.38 25.52 17.24
N ILE A 176 6.36 24.87 17.88
CA ILE A 176 7.66 25.44 18.21
C ILE A 176 8.46 25.70 16.93
N LEU A 177 8.57 24.65 16.06
CA LEU A 177 9.36 24.73 14.84
C LEU A 177 8.79 25.73 13.83
N ARG A 178 7.45 25.87 13.78
CA ARG A 178 6.78 26.83 12.89
C ARG A 178 7.08 28.27 13.24
N LYS A 179 7.33 28.60 14.52
CA LYS A 179 7.71 29.96 14.97
C LYS A 179 9.16 30.30 14.60
N ASP A 180 10.00 29.30 14.42
CA ASP A 180 11.41 29.49 14.08
C ASP A 180 11.62 29.52 12.57
N LYS A 181 11.91 30.72 12.03
CA LYS A 181 12.15 30.92 10.59
C LYS A 181 13.27 30.03 10.03
N LYS A 182 14.28 29.72 10.84
CA LYS A 182 15.42 28.89 10.44
C LYS A 182 15.03 27.42 10.20
N HIS A 183 13.99 26.95 10.88
CA HIS A 183 13.50 25.56 10.75
C HIS A 183 12.43 25.39 9.68
N ARG A 184 11.82 26.45 9.16
CA ARG A 184 10.70 26.36 8.21
C ARG A 184 11.04 25.55 6.95
N GLU A 185 12.14 25.85 6.29
CA GLU A 185 12.54 25.19 5.03
C GLU A 185 12.91 23.71 5.23
N GLY A 186 13.38 23.33 6.41
CA GLY A 186 13.80 21.96 6.73
C GLY A 186 12.69 21.03 7.21
N PHE A 187 11.60 21.58 7.76
CA PHE A 187 10.57 20.79 8.45
C PHE A 187 9.18 20.87 7.81
N PHE A 188 8.88 21.91 7.06
CA PHE A 188 7.56 22.07 6.42
C PHE A 188 7.64 21.78 4.91
N TYR A 189 6.51 21.41 4.34
CA TYR A 189 6.41 20.87 2.99
C TYR A 189 5.36 21.60 2.16
N ASP A 190 5.53 21.60 0.84
CA ASP A 190 4.54 22.12 -0.11
C ASP A 190 3.40 21.12 -0.34
N ALA A 191 3.71 19.84 -0.17
CA ALA A 191 2.76 18.76 -0.43
C ALA A 191 2.87 17.65 0.62
N LEU A 192 1.71 17.05 0.92
CA LEU A 192 1.53 15.88 1.76
C LEU A 192 0.84 14.76 0.98
N ILE A 193 1.43 13.58 0.98
CA ILE A 193 0.83 12.36 0.46
C ILE A 193 0.65 11.38 1.61
N ILE A 194 -0.57 10.90 1.83
CA ILE A 194 -0.88 9.88 2.84
C ILE A 194 -1.24 8.60 2.09
N ASP A 195 -0.48 7.53 2.30
CA ASP A 195 -0.79 6.20 1.77
C ASP A 195 -1.42 5.32 2.85
N GLU A 196 -2.37 4.45 2.44
CA GLU A 196 -3.19 3.61 3.33
C GLU A 196 -3.91 4.44 4.42
N GLY A 197 -4.46 5.59 4.04
CA GLY A 197 -5.07 6.57 4.94
C GLY A 197 -6.19 6.03 5.83
N GLN A 198 -6.84 4.89 5.47
CA GLN A 198 -7.83 4.23 6.31
C GLN A 198 -7.27 3.69 7.62
N ASP A 199 -5.93 3.59 7.76
CA ASP A 199 -5.27 3.09 8.97
C ASP A 199 -4.87 4.21 9.94
N PHE A 200 -5.03 5.46 9.55
CA PHE A 200 -4.75 6.61 10.40
C PHE A 200 -5.94 6.96 11.27
N THR A 201 -5.71 7.66 12.38
CA THR A 201 -6.79 8.32 13.13
C THR A 201 -7.03 9.72 12.57
N SER A 202 -8.19 10.31 12.89
CA SER A 202 -8.50 11.68 12.49
C SER A 202 -7.47 12.68 13.00
N GLU A 203 -7.06 12.54 14.26
CA GLU A 203 -6.06 13.40 14.90
C GLU A 203 -4.66 13.27 14.25
N TRP A 204 -4.32 12.05 13.78
CA TRP A 204 -3.07 11.85 13.07
C TRP A 204 -3.09 12.54 11.70
N VAL A 205 -4.23 12.50 11.00
CA VAL A 205 -4.39 13.22 9.73
C VAL A 205 -4.24 14.71 9.94
N ASP A 206 -4.91 15.29 10.94
CA ASP A 206 -4.78 16.72 11.24
C ASP A 206 -3.33 17.12 11.56
N SER A 207 -2.65 16.32 12.37
CA SER A 207 -1.25 16.56 12.72
C SER A 207 -0.29 16.41 11.53
N LEU A 208 -0.61 15.58 10.53
CA LEU A 208 0.15 15.50 9.29
C LEU A 208 -0.14 16.70 8.37
N ILE A 209 -1.36 17.17 8.30
CA ILE A 209 -1.72 18.35 7.50
C ILE A 209 -0.98 19.58 8.02
N SER A 210 -0.72 19.68 9.34
CA SER A 210 0.09 20.75 9.90
C SER A 210 1.57 20.72 9.46
N LEU A 211 2.06 19.67 8.79
CA LEU A 211 3.37 19.67 8.14
C LEU A 211 3.45 20.57 6.91
N LEU A 212 2.32 21.01 6.36
CA LEU A 212 2.29 21.88 5.19
C LEU A 212 2.78 23.28 5.56
N GLN A 213 3.58 23.90 4.70
CA GLN A 213 4.01 25.29 4.85
C GLN A 213 2.82 26.24 4.93
N ASN A 214 1.82 25.97 4.11
CA ASN A 214 0.53 26.64 4.13
C ASN A 214 -0.57 25.58 4.20
N GLU A 215 -1.25 25.50 5.33
CA GLU A 215 -2.29 24.50 5.57
C GLU A 215 -3.51 24.64 4.66
N GLU A 216 -3.81 25.83 4.15
CA GLU A 216 -4.96 26.08 3.27
C GLU A 216 -4.63 25.78 1.80
N LYS A 217 -3.43 26.17 1.35
CA LYS A 217 -2.98 26.11 -0.06
C LYS A 217 -2.04 24.93 -0.33
N GLY A 218 -1.68 24.15 0.67
CA GLY A 218 -0.81 22.98 0.54
C GLY A 218 -1.51 21.85 -0.21
N ILE A 219 -0.73 21.15 -1.02
CA ILE A 219 -1.23 20.01 -1.80
C ILE A 219 -1.40 18.80 -0.87
N VAL A 220 -2.56 18.14 -0.92
CA VAL A 220 -2.83 16.91 -0.17
C VAL A 220 -3.34 15.82 -1.13
N ARG A 221 -2.73 14.65 -1.05
CA ARG A 221 -3.17 13.42 -1.72
C ARG A 221 -3.41 12.35 -0.67
N PHE A 222 -4.66 11.92 -0.51
CA PHE A 222 -5.07 10.96 0.51
C PHE A 222 -5.49 9.64 -0.15
N PHE A 223 -4.58 8.68 -0.22
CA PHE A 223 -4.85 7.36 -0.80
C PHE A 223 -5.45 6.41 0.24
N TYR A 224 -6.55 5.75 -0.10
CA TYR A 224 -7.24 4.87 0.84
C TYR A 224 -8.01 3.73 0.16
N ASP A 225 -8.26 2.67 0.93
CA ASP A 225 -9.14 1.55 0.58
C ASP A 225 -10.04 1.23 1.77
N PRO A 226 -11.33 1.59 1.73
CA PRO A 226 -12.22 1.35 2.87
C PRO A 226 -12.42 -0.14 3.17
N ALA A 227 -12.26 -1.04 2.18
CA ALA A 227 -12.39 -2.48 2.38
C ALA A 227 -11.19 -3.09 3.16
N GLN A 228 -10.03 -2.44 3.13
CA GLN A 228 -8.81 -2.88 3.82
C GLN A 228 -8.64 -2.27 5.23
N ARG A 229 -9.67 -1.73 5.85
CA ARG A 229 -9.65 -1.19 7.21
C ARG A 229 -9.52 -2.32 8.24
N LEU A 230 -8.28 -2.66 8.62
CA LEU A 230 -7.99 -3.73 9.61
C LEU A 230 -8.16 -3.27 11.07
N TYR A 231 -8.05 -1.98 11.32
CA TYR A 231 -8.04 -1.41 12.66
C TYR A 231 -9.35 -0.67 12.93
N GLY A 232 -10.30 -1.32 13.61
CA GLY A 232 -11.68 -0.86 13.74
C GLY A 232 -11.90 0.52 14.39
N ARG A 233 -10.89 1.07 15.08
CA ARG A 233 -10.95 2.40 15.73
C ARG A 233 -10.28 3.51 14.92
N ARG A 234 -9.71 3.20 13.76
CA ARG A 234 -9.05 4.18 12.90
C ARG A 234 -10.09 4.87 12.02
N ASN A 235 -10.17 6.18 12.08
CA ASN A 235 -11.21 7.00 11.45
C ASN A 235 -10.65 8.13 10.56
N GLY A 236 -9.44 7.97 10.04
CA GLY A 236 -8.81 8.97 9.19
C GLY A 236 -9.60 9.31 7.92
N ILE A 237 -10.38 8.34 7.39
CA ILE A 237 -11.29 8.59 6.27
C ILE A 237 -12.42 9.54 6.68
N ASP A 238 -12.85 9.49 7.93
CA ASP A 238 -13.96 10.27 8.47
C ASP A 238 -13.49 11.65 8.98
N ASN A 239 -12.20 11.99 8.81
CA ASN A 239 -11.68 13.30 9.14
C ASN A 239 -12.38 14.38 8.32
N PRO A 240 -12.86 15.49 8.92
CA PRO A 240 -13.61 16.54 8.21
C PRO A 240 -12.87 17.12 7.01
N GLN A 241 -11.56 17.32 7.11
CA GLN A 241 -10.75 17.82 5.99
C GLN A 241 -10.66 16.80 4.85
N VAL A 242 -10.60 15.49 5.16
CA VAL A 242 -10.62 14.42 4.15
C VAL A 242 -12.01 14.27 3.54
N LEU A 243 -13.07 14.36 4.34
CA LEU A 243 -14.45 14.26 3.85
C LEU A 243 -14.77 15.36 2.82
N SER A 244 -14.27 16.56 3.01
CA SER A 244 -14.47 17.68 2.10
C SER A 244 -13.67 17.59 0.78
N MET A 245 -12.69 16.68 0.67
CA MET A 245 -11.91 16.51 -0.55
C MET A 245 -12.72 15.86 -1.67
N PRO A 246 -12.59 16.34 -2.92
CA PRO A 246 -13.10 15.61 -4.08
C PRO A 246 -12.50 14.20 -4.14
N VAL A 247 -13.31 13.24 -4.63
CA VAL A 247 -12.91 11.82 -4.71
C VAL A 247 -12.52 11.49 -6.13
N MET A 248 -11.34 10.92 -6.30
CA MET A 248 -10.98 10.17 -7.49
C MET A 248 -11.08 8.67 -7.18
N VAL A 249 -11.71 7.90 -8.06
CA VAL A 249 -11.91 6.46 -7.87
C VAL A 249 -11.05 5.67 -8.85
N LEU A 250 -10.19 4.81 -8.32
CA LEU A 250 -9.45 3.82 -9.08
C LEU A 250 -10.25 2.52 -9.10
N ALA A 251 -11.10 2.38 -10.09
CA ALA A 251 -12.06 1.29 -10.14
C ALA A 251 -11.41 -0.07 -10.47
N ARG A 252 -10.27 -0.11 -11.15
CA ARG A 252 -9.64 -1.37 -11.60
C ARG A 252 -8.59 -1.89 -10.62
N GLY A 253 -8.70 -3.17 -10.27
CA GLY A 253 -7.60 -3.94 -9.70
C GLY A 253 -6.72 -4.48 -10.84
N LEU A 254 -5.45 -4.07 -10.90
CA LEU A 254 -4.51 -4.43 -11.95
C LEU A 254 -3.60 -5.61 -11.58
N ARG A 255 -3.55 -5.93 -10.31
CA ARG A 255 -2.55 -6.83 -9.72
C ARG A 255 -2.99 -8.30 -9.72
N ASN A 256 -4.20 -8.56 -9.29
CA ASN A 256 -4.68 -9.90 -9.02
C ASN A 256 -5.27 -10.55 -10.27
N THR A 257 -5.18 -11.88 -10.37
CA THR A 257 -5.89 -12.63 -11.39
C THR A 257 -7.38 -12.75 -11.06
N LYS A 258 -8.21 -12.99 -12.08
CA LYS A 258 -9.65 -13.17 -11.93
C LYS A 258 -9.99 -14.28 -10.92
N LYS A 259 -9.27 -15.40 -10.98
CA LYS A 259 -9.48 -16.55 -10.07
C LYS A 259 -9.25 -16.20 -8.60
N ILE A 260 -8.25 -15.36 -8.31
CA ILE A 260 -8.02 -14.86 -6.95
C ILE A 260 -9.18 -13.99 -6.49
N LEU A 261 -9.65 -13.05 -7.31
CA LEU A 261 -10.75 -12.15 -6.94
C LEU A 261 -12.08 -12.89 -6.77
N GLU A 262 -12.39 -13.85 -7.64
CA GLU A 262 -13.57 -14.73 -7.53
C GLU A 262 -13.53 -15.52 -6.20
N TRP A 263 -12.38 -16.09 -5.86
CA TRP A 263 -12.18 -16.81 -4.60
C TRP A 263 -12.37 -15.89 -3.39
N VAL A 264 -11.76 -14.71 -3.41
CA VAL A 264 -11.91 -13.71 -2.33
C VAL A 264 -13.37 -13.33 -2.14
N TYR A 265 -14.11 -13.05 -3.23
CA TYR A 265 -15.54 -12.75 -3.16
C TYR A 265 -16.34 -13.91 -2.56
N LYS A 266 -16.06 -15.14 -3.01
CA LYS A 266 -16.74 -16.35 -2.49
C LYS A 266 -16.57 -16.50 -0.97
N LYS A 267 -15.35 -16.23 -0.45
CA LYS A 267 -15.03 -16.41 0.98
C LYS A 267 -15.45 -15.22 1.86
N THR A 268 -15.30 -14.00 1.35
CA THR A 268 -15.47 -12.80 2.19
C THR A 268 -16.78 -12.06 1.94
N ARG A 269 -17.37 -12.22 0.74
CA ARG A 269 -18.49 -11.42 0.21
C ARG A 269 -18.14 -9.94 0.00
N PHE A 270 -16.87 -9.55 0.09
CA PHE A 270 -16.43 -8.23 -0.35
C PHE A 270 -16.40 -8.18 -1.88
N SER A 271 -17.17 -7.26 -2.45
CA SER A 271 -17.15 -7.03 -3.89
C SER A 271 -15.84 -6.34 -4.28
N LEU A 272 -15.10 -6.97 -5.17
CA LEU A 272 -13.92 -6.41 -5.80
C LEU A 272 -14.21 -6.30 -7.30
N PRO A 273 -13.81 -5.20 -7.95
CA PRO A 273 -14.02 -5.06 -9.39
C PRO A 273 -13.34 -6.20 -10.14
N CYS A 274 -14.13 -6.93 -10.94
CA CYS A 274 -13.68 -8.03 -11.76
C CYS A 274 -14.18 -7.77 -13.20
N TYR A 275 -13.26 -7.60 -14.12
CA TYR A 275 -13.54 -7.25 -15.51
C TYR A 275 -13.33 -8.44 -16.44
N SER A 276 -14.01 -8.43 -17.59
CA SER A 276 -13.96 -9.53 -18.57
C SER A 276 -12.57 -9.77 -19.15
N ASN A 277 -11.77 -8.71 -19.30
CA ASN A 277 -10.42 -8.74 -19.86
C ASN A 277 -9.31 -9.02 -18.84
N MET A 278 -9.65 -9.31 -17.57
CA MET A 278 -8.63 -9.67 -16.57
C MET A 278 -7.97 -11.00 -16.89
N ILE A 279 -6.67 -11.09 -16.54
CA ILE A 279 -5.91 -12.33 -16.59
C ILE A 279 -6.60 -13.40 -15.71
N GLN A 280 -6.93 -14.55 -16.31
CA GLN A 280 -7.64 -15.64 -15.60
C GLN A 280 -6.85 -16.15 -14.39
N GLY A 281 -5.58 -16.49 -14.60
CA GLY A 281 -4.71 -17.09 -13.59
C GLY A 281 -5.08 -18.54 -13.23
N PRO A 282 -4.23 -19.22 -12.45
CA PRO A 282 -4.52 -20.56 -11.94
C PRO A 282 -5.62 -20.51 -10.86
N ASN A 283 -6.31 -21.64 -10.69
CA ASN A 283 -7.26 -21.79 -9.60
C ASN A 283 -6.57 -21.65 -8.25
N VAL A 284 -7.26 -21.04 -7.29
CA VAL A 284 -6.77 -20.96 -5.91
C VAL A 284 -6.76 -22.38 -5.33
N ARG A 285 -5.62 -22.77 -4.76
CA ARG A 285 -5.44 -24.07 -4.12
C ARG A 285 -5.78 -23.96 -2.64
N GLU A 286 -6.74 -24.75 -2.19
CA GLU A 286 -7.10 -24.85 -0.77
C GLU A 286 -6.59 -26.18 -0.23
N LEU A 287 -5.83 -26.16 0.85
CA LEU A 287 -5.24 -27.32 1.51
C LEU A 287 -5.53 -27.29 3.00
N SER A 288 -5.91 -28.43 3.54
CA SER A 288 -6.11 -28.56 5.00
C SER A 288 -4.89 -29.21 5.66
N TYR A 289 -4.73 -28.95 6.96
CA TYR A 289 -3.73 -29.61 7.81
C TYR A 289 -4.32 -29.92 9.20
N LYS A 290 -3.82 -30.96 9.85
CA LYS A 290 -4.27 -31.39 11.19
C LYS A 290 -3.47 -30.70 12.31
N ASP A 291 -2.15 -30.58 12.10
CA ASP A 291 -1.21 -30.04 13.07
C ASP A 291 -0.08 -29.24 12.40
N SER A 292 0.77 -28.64 13.20
CA SER A 292 1.88 -27.82 12.72
C SER A 292 2.91 -28.62 11.90
N VAL A 293 3.15 -29.86 12.24
CA VAL A 293 4.12 -30.72 11.54
C VAL A 293 3.63 -31.03 10.13
N GLU A 294 2.36 -31.36 9.99
CA GLU A 294 1.77 -31.57 8.68
C GLU A 294 1.74 -30.29 7.84
N LEU A 295 1.45 -29.13 8.48
CA LEU A 295 1.49 -27.85 7.81
C LEU A 295 2.90 -27.55 7.28
N GLU A 296 3.92 -27.68 8.11
CA GLU A 296 5.32 -27.42 7.73
C GLU A 296 5.72 -28.30 6.55
N ARG A 297 5.46 -29.60 6.62
CA ARG A 297 5.72 -30.54 5.51
C ARG A 297 5.01 -30.14 4.22
N LYS A 298 3.71 -29.82 4.29
CA LYS A 298 2.91 -29.42 3.12
C LYS A 298 3.38 -28.08 2.55
N LEU A 299 3.77 -27.11 3.40
CA LEU A 299 4.31 -25.82 3.01
C LEU A 299 5.61 -26.01 2.22
N ILE A 300 6.54 -26.81 2.75
CA ILE A 300 7.81 -27.10 2.10
C ILE A 300 7.59 -27.74 0.72
N ASN A 301 6.76 -28.78 0.65
CA ASN A 301 6.46 -29.44 -0.61
C ASN A 301 5.84 -28.49 -1.63
N TYR A 302 4.95 -27.60 -1.18
CA TYR A 302 4.33 -26.63 -2.07
C TYR A 302 5.32 -25.56 -2.54
N TYR A 303 6.22 -25.12 -1.67
CA TYR A 303 7.32 -24.24 -2.05
C TYR A 303 8.19 -24.88 -3.15
N GLU A 304 8.59 -26.14 -2.98
CA GLU A 304 9.38 -26.88 -3.98
C GLU A 304 8.61 -27.01 -5.31
N GLU A 305 7.31 -27.26 -5.27
CA GLU A 305 6.45 -27.27 -6.46
C GLU A 305 6.47 -25.91 -7.18
N LEU A 306 6.36 -24.80 -6.44
CA LEU A 306 6.41 -23.44 -7.00
C LEU A 306 7.75 -23.14 -7.68
N VAL A 307 8.85 -23.51 -7.05
CA VAL A 307 10.21 -23.34 -7.61
C VAL A 307 10.41 -24.25 -8.84
N ALA A 308 10.04 -25.50 -8.74
CA ALA A 308 10.25 -26.47 -9.84
C ALA A 308 9.40 -26.15 -11.07
N LYS A 309 8.10 -25.88 -10.87
CA LYS A 309 7.12 -25.71 -11.95
C LYS A 309 7.14 -24.29 -12.56
N TYR A 310 7.20 -23.27 -11.71
CA TYR A 310 7.05 -21.88 -12.15
C TYR A 310 8.35 -21.07 -12.12
N LYS A 311 9.47 -21.70 -11.70
CA LYS A 311 10.80 -21.07 -11.62
C LYS A 311 10.81 -19.81 -10.78
N LEU A 312 9.97 -19.76 -9.74
CA LEU A 312 9.90 -18.62 -8.83
C LEU A 312 11.12 -18.58 -7.91
N LEU A 313 11.61 -17.36 -7.67
CA LEU A 313 12.65 -17.10 -6.68
C LEU A 313 12.03 -17.00 -5.27
N PRO A 314 12.79 -17.19 -4.20
CA PRO A 314 12.31 -16.99 -2.83
C PRO A 314 11.66 -15.61 -2.62
N SER A 315 12.19 -14.56 -3.26
CA SER A 315 11.64 -13.20 -3.24
C SER A 315 10.28 -13.04 -3.93
N ASP A 316 9.91 -13.98 -4.82
CA ASP A 316 8.63 -13.99 -5.53
C ASP A 316 7.52 -14.66 -4.73
N ILE A 317 7.87 -15.26 -3.59
CA ILE A 317 6.97 -16.04 -2.74
C ILE A 317 6.86 -15.38 -1.36
N LEU A 318 5.64 -15.20 -0.90
CA LEU A 318 5.34 -14.64 0.42
C LEU A 318 4.43 -15.59 1.19
N VAL A 319 4.81 -15.94 2.39
CA VAL A 319 3.94 -16.66 3.33
C VAL A 319 3.29 -15.67 4.27
N VAL A 320 1.97 -15.75 4.39
CA VAL A 320 1.18 -14.84 5.21
C VAL A 320 0.41 -15.62 6.25
N SER A 321 0.75 -15.42 7.51
CA SER A 321 -0.08 -15.93 8.61
C SER A 321 -1.17 -14.91 8.95
N LEU A 322 -2.43 -15.35 8.97
CA LEU A 322 -3.54 -14.50 9.43
C LEU A 322 -3.52 -14.26 10.95
N ARG A 323 -2.57 -14.88 11.65
CA ARG A 323 -2.31 -14.72 13.09
C ARG A 323 -0.97 -14.02 13.33
N SER A 324 -0.74 -13.59 14.57
CA SER A 324 0.59 -13.16 14.99
C SER A 324 1.54 -14.37 15.06
N ARG A 325 2.86 -14.16 14.97
CA ARG A 325 3.85 -15.24 15.04
C ARG A 325 3.65 -16.15 16.25
N LYS A 326 3.37 -15.58 17.43
CA LYS A 326 3.15 -16.34 18.67
C LYS A 326 1.99 -17.34 18.58
N ASN A 327 0.97 -17.00 17.79
CA ASN A 327 -0.27 -17.74 17.64
C ASN A 327 -0.37 -18.52 16.32
N SER A 328 0.63 -18.39 15.46
CA SER A 328 0.67 -19.10 14.17
C SER A 328 1.05 -20.56 14.35
N ALA A 329 0.49 -21.42 13.52
CA ALA A 329 0.91 -22.82 13.41
C ALA A 329 2.37 -22.96 12.92
N LEU A 330 2.92 -21.95 12.26
CA LEU A 330 4.32 -21.89 11.79
C LEU A 330 5.28 -21.24 12.82
N LYS A 331 4.86 -21.00 14.06
CA LYS A 331 5.70 -20.30 15.06
C LYS A 331 7.07 -20.94 15.30
N ASN A 332 7.16 -22.26 15.16
CA ASN A 332 8.35 -23.07 15.42
C ASN A 332 9.01 -23.57 14.11
N LEU A 333 8.56 -23.13 12.94
CA LEU A 333 9.17 -23.54 11.67
C LEU A 333 10.67 -23.28 11.69
N ASN A 334 11.43 -24.35 11.54
CA ASN A 334 12.89 -24.35 11.52
C ASN A 334 13.40 -24.90 10.18
N ASP A 335 13.40 -24.05 9.17
CA ASP A 335 13.88 -24.34 7.83
C ASP A 335 14.56 -23.08 7.28
N ASP A 336 15.81 -23.21 6.86
CA ASP A 336 16.66 -22.08 6.45
C ASP A 336 16.15 -21.32 5.21
N ARG A 337 15.26 -21.93 4.45
CA ARG A 337 14.63 -21.30 3.28
C ARG A 337 13.58 -20.25 3.65
N PHE A 338 13.06 -20.31 4.90
CA PHE A 338 12.02 -19.43 5.40
C PHE A 338 12.53 -18.53 6.51
N VAL A 339 11.97 -17.34 6.61
CA VAL A 339 12.30 -16.39 7.68
C VAL A 339 11.07 -15.59 8.12
N TRP A 340 10.84 -15.57 9.44
CA TRP A 340 9.85 -14.68 10.01
C TRP A 340 10.33 -13.23 9.93
N ASN A 341 9.52 -12.38 9.31
CA ASN A 341 9.75 -10.94 9.29
C ASN A 341 9.04 -10.29 10.48
N ASP A 342 9.75 -10.28 11.62
CA ASP A 342 9.23 -9.79 12.89
C ASP A 342 9.26 -8.26 13.01
N VAL A 343 8.62 -7.74 14.07
CA VAL A 343 8.69 -6.33 14.47
C VAL A 343 10.15 -5.91 14.63
N GLY A 344 10.53 -4.81 13.99
CA GLY A 344 11.91 -4.29 13.97
C GLY A 344 12.69 -4.58 12.69
N ARG A 345 12.29 -5.54 11.87
CA ARG A 345 12.82 -5.68 10.51
C ARG A 345 12.09 -4.73 9.56
N LYS A 346 12.83 -3.79 9.00
CA LYS A 346 12.29 -2.78 8.08
C LYS A 346 12.25 -3.24 6.61
N CYS A 347 12.84 -4.39 6.27
CA CYS A 347 12.89 -4.91 4.90
C CYS A 347 12.72 -6.42 4.84
N LEU A 348 12.31 -6.92 3.68
CA LEU A 348 12.28 -8.36 3.39
C LEU A 348 13.68 -8.89 3.12
N VAL A 349 13.91 -10.15 3.47
CA VAL A 349 15.15 -10.89 3.16
C VAL A 349 15.02 -11.45 1.76
N ARG A 350 15.96 -11.12 0.86
CA ARG A 350 15.81 -11.40 -0.59
C ARG A 350 16.02 -12.86 -0.99
N ASP A 351 16.90 -13.54 -0.31
CA ASP A 351 17.31 -14.93 -0.58
C ASP A 351 16.49 -15.97 0.17
N LYS A 352 15.48 -15.52 0.92
CA LYS A 352 14.58 -16.38 1.71
C LYS A 352 13.11 -16.04 1.46
N VAL A 353 12.27 -17.04 1.65
CA VAL A 353 10.81 -16.84 1.68
C VAL A 353 10.45 -16.15 2.99
N ASN A 354 9.88 -14.96 2.89
CA ASN A 354 9.50 -14.20 4.07
C ASN A 354 8.13 -14.67 4.57
N ILE A 355 8.02 -14.85 5.90
CA ILE A 355 6.76 -15.10 6.60
C ILE A 355 6.38 -13.82 7.30
N VAL A 356 5.19 -13.29 7.02
CA VAL A 356 4.67 -12.06 7.63
C VAL A 356 3.32 -12.29 8.30
N SER A 357 3.06 -11.59 9.39
CA SER A 357 1.73 -11.59 10.00
C SER A 357 0.77 -10.68 9.23
N GLY A 358 -0.54 -10.97 9.29
CA GLY A 358 -1.57 -10.20 8.62
C GLY A 358 -1.58 -8.70 8.93
N HIS A 359 -1.02 -8.29 10.08
CA HIS A 359 -0.89 -6.86 10.43
C HIS A 359 0.24 -6.15 9.69
N ARG A 360 1.26 -6.87 9.21
CA ARG A 360 2.44 -6.29 8.54
C ARG A 360 2.43 -6.42 7.03
N ILE A 361 1.43 -7.11 6.50
CA ILE A 361 1.37 -7.45 5.07
C ILE A 361 1.00 -6.28 4.16
N LYS A 362 0.43 -5.21 4.69
CA LYS A 362 0.01 -4.07 3.87
C LYS A 362 1.20 -3.45 3.14
N GLY A 363 0.96 -3.13 1.86
CA GLY A 363 2.00 -2.61 0.97
C GLY A 363 2.93 -3.64 0.36
N LEU A 364 2.92 -4.89 0.86
CA LEU A 364 3.68 -5.98 0.25
C LEU A 364 2.86 -6.68 -0.82
N ASP A 365 3.55 -7.26 -1.80
CA ASP A 365 2.96 -8.16 -2.78
C ASP A 365 4.01 -9.17 -3.28
N ALA A 366 3.54 -10.30 -3.84
CA ALA A 366 4.39 -11.32 -4.38
C ALA A 366 3.72 -12.01 -5.58
N MET A 367 4.49 -12.65 -6.44
CA MET A 367 3.96 -13.47 -7.55
C MET A 367 3.10 -14.60 -7.02
N ALA A 368 3.56 -15.27 -5.96
CA ALA A 368 2.82 -16.30 -5.24
C ALA A 368 2.67 -15.95 -3.77
N VAL A 369 1.45 -16.10 -3.24
CA VAL A 369 1.18 -15.97 -1.81
C VAL A 369 0.63 -17.27 -1.26
N ILE A 370 1.15 -17.66 -0.11
CA ILE A 370 0.70 -18.80 0.67
C ILE A 370 0.07 -18.26 1.96
N LEU A 371 -1.25 -18.34 2.07
CA LEU A 371 -1.94 -17.99 3.31
C LEU A 371 -1.93 -19.20 4.25
N VAL A 372 -1.63 -18.96 5.51
CA VAL A 372 -1.68 -19.95 6.59
C VAL A 372 -2.54 -19.44 7.74
N ASP A 373 -2.98 -20.32 8.61
CA ASP A 373 -3.89 -19.99 9.71
C ASP A 373 -5.19 -19.34 9.20
N ALA A 374 -5.71 -19.85 8.08
CA ALA A 374 -6.84 -19.25 7.36
C ALA A 374 -8.21 -19.84 7.75
N GLU A 375 -8.28 -20.65 8.79
CA GLU A 375 -9.53 -21.21 9.29
C GLU A 375 -10.49 -20.11 9.75
N GLU A 376 -11.78 -20.30 9.42
CA GLU A 376 -12.84 -19.37 9.82
C GLU A 376 -13.06 -19.47 11.33
N PRO A 377 -13.13 -18.33 12.05
CA PRO A 377 -13.39 -18.35 13.48
C PRO A 377 -14.84 -18.76 13.78
N GLU A 378 -15.05 -19.46 14.89
CA GLU A 378 -16.38 -19.87 15.36
C GLU A 378 -17.23 -18.66 15.75
N SER A 379 -16.61 -17.66 16.39
CA SER A 379 -17.29 -16.44 16.85
C SER A 379 -17.72 -15.54 15.69
N ILE A 380 -18.99 -15.15 15.67
CA ILE A 380 -19.55 -14.23 14.68
C ILE A 380 -18.87 -12.85 14.75
N SER A 381 -18.52 -12.38 15.95
CA SER A 381 -17.82 -11.10 16.14
C SER A 381 -16.47 -11.06 15.43
N ASP A 382 -15.75 -12.18 15.40
CA ASP A 382 -14.40 -12.25 14.85
C ASP A 382 -14.39 -12.49 13.33
N ARG A 383 -15.51 -12.96 12.76
CA ARG A 383 -15.65 -13.24 11.31
C ARG A 383 -15.43 -12.01 10.44
N THR A 384 -15.88 -10.84 10.88
CA THR A 384 -15.70 -9.61 10.10
C THR A 384 -14.23 -9.22 10.00
N ASP A 385 -13.48 -9.32 11.09
CA ASP A 385 -12.05 -9.02 11.11
C ASP A 385 -11.26 -10.10 10.35
N TRP A 386 -11.62 -11.37 10.52
CA TRP A 386 -11.07 -12.48 9.75
C TRP A 386 -11.26 -12.29 8.24
N LYS A 387 -12.47 -11.93 7.79
CA LYS A 387 -12.74 -11.66 6.36
C LYS A 387 -11.87 -10.53 5.81
N ARG A 388 -11.65 -9.48 6.60
CA ARG A 388 -10.76 -8.37 6.20
C ARG A 388 -9.30 -8.83 6.11
N ARG A 389 -8.80 -9.60 7.08
CA ARG A 389 -7.45 -10.16 7.03
C ARG A 389 -7.28 -11.10 5.85
N LEU A 390 -8.27 -11.95 5.59
CA LEU A 390 -8.30 -12.85 4.44
C LEU A 390 -8.26 -12.06 3.12
N LEU A 391 -9.10 -11.02 2.99
CA LEU A 391 -9.10 -10.11 1.84
C LEU A 391 -7.71 -9.49 1.64
N VAL A 392 -7.15 -8.88 2.69
CA VAL A 392 -5.85 -8.21 2.59
C VAL A 392 -4.76 -9.20 2.24
N GLY A 393 -4.72 -10.37 2.88
CA GLY A 393 -3.74 -11.41 2.61
C GLY A 393 -3.82 -11.98 1.20
N ALA A 394 -5.00 -12.38 0.76
CA ALA A 394 -5.21 -12.97 -0.55
C ALA A 394 -4.90 -12.00 -1.70
N THR A 395 -5.25 -10.72 -1.54
CA THR A 395 -5.00 -9.69 -2.56
C THR A 395 -3.54 -9.26 -2.67
N ARG A 396 -2.64 -9.80 -1.85
CA ARG A 396 -1.18 -9.65 -2.04
C ARG A 396 -0.64 -10.57 -3.15
N ALA A 397 -1.37 -11.62 -3.52
CA ALA A 397 -0.99 -12.51 -4.58
C ALA A 397 -1.20 -11.86 -5.96
N LYS A 398 -0.14 -11.74 -6.76
CA LYS A 398 -0.25 -11.25 -8.14
C LYS A 398 -0.84 -12.33 -9.04
N LYS A 399 -0.35 -13.55 -8.95
CA LYS A 399 -0.68 -14.63 -9.90
C LYS A 399 -1.16 -15.92 -9.25
N ILE A 400 -0.53 -16.34 -8.15
CA ILE A 400 -0.76 -17.64 -7.53
C ILE A 400 -1.16 -17.45 -6.07
N LEU A 401 -2.25 -18.09 -5.67
CA LEU A 401 -2.72 -18.11 -4.28
C LEU A 401 -2.92 -19.54 -3.83
N CYS A 402 -2.31 -19.90 -2.70
CA CYS A 402 -2.57 -21.13 -1.97
C CYS A 402 -3.02 -20.80 -0.55
N VAL A 403 -3.97 -21.54 -0.03
CA VAL A 403 -4.56 -21.27 1.30
C VAL A 403 -4.54 -22.54 2.12
N PHE A 404 -3.91 -22.47 3.28
CA PHE A 404 -3.89 -23.54 4.26
C PHE A 404 -4.80 -23.19 5.44
N SER A 405 -5.71 -24.08 5.77
CA SER A 405 -6.60 -24.00 6.92
C SER A 405 -6.54 -25.27 7.75
N LYS A 406 -6.64 -25.12 9.06
CA LYS A 406 -6.74 -26.27 9.95
C LYS A 406 -8.04 -27.02 9.68
N ALA A 407 -7.95 -28.37 9.62
CA ALA A 407 -9.09 -29.27 9.43
C ALA A 407 -10.02 -29.26 10.65
#